data_9ebeb6f75bb37246b427a5d2bcfa64ca
#
_entry.id   9ebeb6f75bb37246b427a5d2bcfa64ca
#
_cell.length_a   1.000
_cell.length_b   1.000
_cell.length_c   1.000
_cell.angle_alpha   90.00
_cell.angle_beta   90.00
_cell.angle_gamma   90.00
#
_symmetry.space_group_name_H-M   'P 1'
#
loop_
_entity.id
_entity.type
_entity.pdbx_description
1 polymer ?
#
loop_
_entity_poly.entity_id
_entity_poly.type
_entity_poly.pdbx_seq_one_letter_code
_entity_poly.pdbx_strand_id
1 'polypeptide(L)'
;MRVILDTNVLVVALISRRSPPETIYRAWRGGRFELVTSRLQLDELRRISRYPKLKAILPNHRIGTMINNLDRAAMLDPLPALPDGVDTADPDDNFLLSMVLASDADFLVTGDRHAGLLQRGSVRRAKTLRPADFCLEVGLTG
;
A
#
# COMPACT_ATOMS: atom_id res chain seq x y z
N MET A 1 5.21 -9.00 11.71
CA MET A 1 4.13 -8.04 11.42
C MET A 1 4.04 -7.86 9.91
N ARG A 2 2.87 -8.10 9.36
CA ARG A 2 2.61 -8.01 7.92
C ARG A 2 1.78 -6.78 7.63
N VAL A 3 2.21 -5.99 6.66
CA VAL A 3 1.59 -4.70 6.34
C VAL A 3 1.29 -4.63 4.83
N ILE A 4 0.12 -4.13 4.51
CA ILE A 4 -0.26 -3.79 3.14
C ILE A 4 -0.33 -2.27 3.05
N LEU A 5 0.32 -1.71 2.03
CA LEU A 5 0.27 -0.28 1.73
C LEU A 5 -0.59 -0.06 0.49
N ASP A 6 -1.56 0.85 0.59
CA ASP A 6 -2.31 1.29 -0.58
C ASP A 6 -1.34 1.87 -1.63
N THR A 7 -1.66 1.70 -2.90
CA THR A 7 -0.83 2.18 -4.00
C THR A 7 -0.54 3.68 -3.89
N ASN A 8 -1.52 4.48 -3.47
CA ASN A 8 -1.32 5.91 -3.28
C ASN A 8 -0.30 6.23 -2.18
N VAL A 9 -0.21 5.40 -1.15
CA VAL A 9 0.81 5.55 -0.10
C VAL A 9 2.20 5.35 -0.71
N LEU A 10 2.36 4.36 -1.59
CA LEU A 10 3.61 4.13 -2.31
C LEU A 10 3.97 5.30 -3.21
N VAL A 11 2.99 5.86 -3.92
CA VAL A 11 3.20 7.02 -4.80
C VAL A 11 3.67 8.24 -3.99
N VAL A 12 3.02 8.52 -2.87
CA VAL A 12 3.41 9.66 -2.02
C VAL A 12 4.82 9.44 -1.45
N ALA A 13 5.18 8.20 -1.11
CA ALA A 13 6.55 7.90 -0.66
C ALA A 13 7.60 8.26 -1.71
N LEU A 14 7.26 8.13 -3.00
CA LEU A 14 8.16 8.53 -4.09
C LEU A 14 8.27 10.05 -4.25
N ILE A 15 7.18 10.76 -4.01
CA ILE A 15 7.08 12.21 -4.27
C ILE A 15 7.65 13.02 -3.12
N SER A 16 7.35 12.63 -1.89
CA SER A 16 7.59 13.43 -0.70
C SER A 16 8.56 12.72 0.25
N ARG A 17 9.77 13.26 0.36
CA ARG A 17 10.85 12.63 1.14
C ARG A 17 10.68 12.70 2.66
N ARG A 18 9.84 13.60 3.16
CA ARG A 18 9.67 13.79 4.62
C ARG A 18 8.23 13.59 5.03
N SER A 19 7.60 12.61 4.41
CA SER A 19 6.21 12.29 4.69
C SER A 19 6.10 10.99 5.47
N PRO A 20 4.98 10.75 6.18
CA PRO A 20 4.73 9.46 6.80
C PRO A 20 4.82 8.28 5.81
N PRO A 21 4.28 8.35 4.58
CA PRO A 21 4.49 7.27 3.61
C PRO A 21 5.95 6.96 3.34
N GLU A 22 6.79 7.95 3.20
CA GLU A 22 8.22 7.75 2.95
C GLU A 22 8.91 7.13 4.18
N THR A 23 8.54 7.56 5.38
CA THR A 23 9.02 6.98 6.63
C THR A 23 8.67 5.49 6.70
N ILE A 24 7.44 5.13 6.34
CA ILE A 24 6.98 3.74 6.31
C ILE A 24 7.77 2.92 5.29
N TYR A 25 7.95 3.46 4.09
CA TYR A 25 8.70 2.77 3.03
C TYR A 25 10.14 2.49 3.47
N ARG A 26 10.82 3.48 4.05
CA ARG A 26 12.19 3.30 4.56
C ARG A 26 12.25 2.28 5.69
N ALA A 27 11.26 2.28 6.58
CA ALA A 27 11.20 1.30 7.67
C ALA A 27 11.10 -0.13 7.13
N TRP A 28 10.29 -0.35 6.08
CA TRP A 28 10.26 -1.63 5.41
C TRP A 28 11.61 -1.99 4.80
N ARG A 29 12.25 -1.06 4.11
CA ARG A 29 13.59 -1.29 3.54
C ARG A 29 14.62 -1.64 4.60
N GLY A 30 14.44 -1.12 5.81
CA GLY A 30 15.28 -1.43 6.97
C GLY A 30 14.89 -2.71 7.71
N GLY A 31 13.90 -3.46 7.23
CA GLY A 31 13.52 -4.74 7.82
C GLY A 31 12.60 -4.65 9.04
N ARG A 32 11.95 -3.50 9.27
CA ARG A 32 11.11 -3.30 10.45
C ARG A 32 9.81 -4.12 10.41
N PHE A 33 9.33 -4.47 9.24
CA PHE A 33 8.14 -5.29 9.06
C PHE A 33 8.17 -5.96 7.69
N GLU A 34 7.28 -6.93 7.49
CA GLU A 34 7.10 -7.61 6.22
C GLU A 34 6.04 -6.87 5.40
N LEU A 35 6.39 -6.46 4.20
CA LEU A 35 5.44 -5.83 3.27
C LEU A 35 4.83 -6.91 2.39
N VAL A 36 3.50 -6.85 2.25
CA VAL A 36 2.75 -7.70 1.31
C VAL A 36 2.33 -6.83 0.14
N THR A 37 2.59 -7.30 -1.07
CA THR A 37 2.12 -6.66 -2.30
C THR A 37 1.51 -7.71 -3.22
N SER A 38 1.07 -7.29 -4.39
CA SER A 38 0.52 -8.19 -5.39
C SER A 38 1.00 -7.78 -6.78
N ARG A 39 0.95 -8.72 -7.72
CA ARG A 39 1.26 -8.40 -9.11
C ARG A 39 0.35 -7.29 -9.63
N LEU A 40 -0.93 -7.35 -9.25
CA LEU A 40 -1.90 -6.34 -9.64
C LEU A 40 -1.53 -4.95 -9.11
N GLN A 41 -1.02 -4.87 -7.87
CA GLN A 41 -0.57 -3.60 -7.30
C GLN A 41 0.64 -3.04 -8.04
N LEU A 42 1.60 -3.89 -8.41
CA LEU A 42 2.75 -3.44 -9.19
C LEU A 42 2.33 -2.92 -10.57
N ASP A 43 1.39 -3.58 -11.21
CA ASP A 43 0.87 -3.14 -12.50
C ASP A 43 0.15 -1.79 -12.38
N GLU A 44 -0.61 -1.60 -11.31
CA GLU A 44 -1.26 -0.33 -11.03
C GLU A 44 -0.25 0.79 -10.77
N LEU A 45 0.80 0.50 -10.00
CA LEU A 45 1.87 1.47 -9.73
C LEU A 45 2.55 1.91 -11.03
N ARG A 46 2.84 0.96 -11.93
CA ARG A 46 3.40 1.28 -13.25
C ARG A 46 2.46 2.16 -14.07
N ARG A 47 1.17 1.84 -14.07
CA ARG A 47 0.16 2.60 -14.79
C ARG A 47 0.05 4.03 -14.28
N ILE A 48 -0.04 4.21 -12.97
CA ILE A 48 -0.14 5.53 -12.33
C ILE A 48 1.11 6.36 -12.62
N SER A 49 2.29 5.75 -12.62
CA SER A 49 3.54 6.44 -12.85
C SER A 49 3.64 7.07 -14.25
N ARG A 50 2.81 6.62 -15.18
CA ARG A 50 2.75 7.14 -16.55
C ARG A 50 1.81 8.32 -16.72
N TYR A 51 1.03 8.68 -15.70
CA TYR A 51 0.15 9.84 -15.78
C TYR A 51 0.99 11.11 -15.93
N PRO A 52 0.57 12.06 -16.80
CA PRO A 52 1.39 13.26 -17.10
C PRO A 52 1.78 14.05 -15.87
N LYS A 53 0.89 14.18 -14.90
CA LYS A 53 1.18 14.92 -13.65
C LYS A 53 2.33 14.28 -12.86
N LEU A 54 2.36 12.95 -12.82
CA LEU A 54 3.41 12.24 -12.08
C LEU A 54 4.71 12.17 -12.88
N LYS A 55 4.63 11.97 -14.19
CA LYS A 55 5.80 11.99 -15.05
C LYS A 55 6.60 13.29 -14.93
N ALA A 56 5.90 14.40 -14.74
CA ALA A 56 6.53 15.71 -14.62
C ALA A 56 7.38 15.87 -13.36
N ILE A 57 7.08 15.11 -12.30
CA ILE A 57 7.71 15.28 -10.99
C ILE A 57 8.49 14.05 -10.52
N LEU A 58 8.31 12.89 -11.16
CA LEU A 58 8.98 11.65 -10.76
C LEU A 58 10.05 11.26 -11.77
N PRO A 59 11.32 11.19 -11.36
CA PRO A 59 12.35 10.58 -12.20
C PRO A 59 12.05 9.11 -12.44
N ASN A 60 12.21 8.66 -13.69
CA ASN A 60 11.93 7.27 -14.08
C ASN A 60 12.71 6.25 -13.24
N HIS A 61 13.96 6.57 -12.89
CA HIS A 61 14.79 5.63 -12.12
C HIS A 61 14.26 5.39 -10.71
N ARG A 62 13.57 6.36 -10.11
CA ARG A 62 13.00 6.18 -8.76
C ARG A 62 11.84 5.20 -8.78
N ILE A 63 11.00 5.27 -9.81
CA ILE A 63 9.89 4.34 -10.00
C ILE A 63 10.43 2.93 -10.21
N GLY A 64 11.39 2.78 -11.10
CA GLY A 64 12.01 1.48 -11.39
C GLY A 64 12.67 0.88 -10.15
N THR A 65 13.37 1.69 -9.37
CA THR A 65 13.98 1.24 -8.11
C THR A 65 12.92 0.75 -7.12
N MET A 66 11.82 1.49 -6.95
CA MET A 66 10.76 1.07 -6.05
C MET A 66 10.13 -0.25 -6.51
N ILE A 67 9.84 -0.38 -7.81
CA ILE A 67 9.25 -1.62 -8.33
C ILE A 67 10.19 -2.80 -8.12
N ASN A 68 11.49 -2.63 -8.37
CA ASN A 68 12.47 -3.68 -8.11
C ASN A 68 12.53 -4.05 -6.62
N ASN A 69 12.43 -3.08 -5.73
CA ASN A 69 12.40 -3.34 -4.30
C ASN A 69 11.13 -4.09 -3.91
N LEU A 70 10.00 -3.72 -4.48
CA LEU A 70 8.71 -4.37 -4.19
C LEU A 70 8.67 -5.82 -4.69
N ASP A 71 9.42 -6.17 -5.73
CA ASP A 71 9.55 -7.56 -6.16
C ASP A 71 10.12 -8.47 -5.06
N ARG A 72 10.77 -7.90 -4.06
CA ARG A 72 11.31 -8.65 -2.91
C ARG A 72 10.33 -8.76 -1.74
N ALA A 73 9.19 -8.08 -1.83
CA ALA A 73 8.14 -8.20 -0.83
C ALA A 73 7.41 -9.55 -0.99
N ALA A 74 6.58 -9.88 -0.01
CA ALA A 74 5.72 -11.06 -0.12
C ALA A 74 4.69 -10.81 -1.24
N MET A 75 4.79 -11.59 -2.31
CA MET A 75 4.04 -11.36 -3.55
C MET A 75 2.82 -12.27 -3.63
N LEU A 76 1.66 -11.66 -3.77
CA LEU A 76 0.41 -12.36 -4.03
C LEU A 76 0.12 -12.35 -5.54
N ASP A 77 0.01 -13.55 -6.12
CA ASP A 77 -0.28 -13.69 -7.54
C ASP A 77 -0.74 -15.14 -7.84
N PRO A 78 -1.97 -15.35 -8.33
CA PRO A 78 -3.04 -14.36 -8.50
C PRO A 78 -3.73 -14.01 -7.19
N LEU A 79 -4.49 -12.92 -7.20
CA LEU A 79 -5.35 -12.58 -6.05
C LEU A 79 -6.65 -13.40 -6.13
N PRO A 80 -7.13 -13.91 -4.98
CA PRO A 80 -8.42 -14.60 -4.94
C PRO A 80 -9.56 -13.62 -5.19
N ALA A 81 -10.67 -14.13 -5.73
CA ALA A 81 -11.88 -13.34 -5.86
C ALA A 81 -12.44 -13.02 -4.46
N LEU A 82 -13.06 -11.85 -4.34
CA LEU A 82 -13.73 -11.47 -3.09
C LEU A 82 -14.97 -12.34 -2.90
N PRO A 83 -15.27 -12.75 -1.65
CA PRO A 83 -16.55 -13.39 -1.33
C PRO A 83 -17.73 -12.47 -1.65
N ASP A 84 -18.88 -13.06 -1.92
CA ASP A 84 -20.09 -12.30 -2.17
C ASP A 84 -20.41 -11.36 -0.99
N GLY A 85 -20.78 -10.12 -1.30
CA GLY A 85 -21.11 -9.11 -0.29
C GLY A 85 -19.90 -8.44 0.38
N VAL A 86 -18.69 -8.83 0.00
CA VAL A 86 -17.46 -8.20 0.51
C VAL A 86 -16.88 -7.34 -0.60
N ASP A 87 -17.09 -6.04 -0.52
CA ASP A 87 -16.55 -5.08 -1.47
C ASP A 87 -16.31 -3.73 -0.80
N THR A 88 -15.66 -2.83 -1.52
CA THR A 88 -15.49 -1.44 -1.11
C THR A 88 -16.46 -0.53 -1.88
N ALA A 89 -16.61 0.70 -1.43
CA ALA A 89 -17.39 1.71 -2.15
C ALA A 89 -16.78 2.03 -3.53
N ASP A 90 -15.46 1.84 -3.68
CA ASP A 90 -14.75 2.02 -4.93
C ASP A 90 -14.25 0.66 -5.42
N PRO A 91 -14.76 0.15 -6.56
CA PRO A 91 -14.31 -1.14 -7.09
C PRO A 91 -12.80 -1.20 -7.36
N ASP A 92 -12.16 -0.08 -7.64
CA ASP A 92 -10.71 -0.04 -7.88
C ASP A 92 -9.90 -0.40 -6.63
N ASP A 93 -10.50 -0.30 -5.43
CA ASP A 93 -9.84 -0.65 -4.18
C ASP A 93 -10.16 -2.07 -3.72
N ASN A 94 -10.99 -2.82 -4.45
CA ASN A 94 -11.35 -4.17 -4.08
C ASN A 94 -10.13 -5.11 -4.03
N PHE A 95 -9.10 -4.82 -4.84
CA PHE A 95 -7.89 -5.63 -4.78
C PHE A 95 -7.17 -5.52 -3.43
N LEU A 96 -7.28 -4.38 -2.75
CA LEU A 96 -6.72 -4.22 -1.39
C LEU A 96 -7.40 -5.16 -0.41
N LEU A 97 -8.73 -5.28 -0.47
CA LEU A 97 -9.46 -6.23 0.35
C LEU A 97 -9.02 -7.66 0.03
N SER A 98 -8.88 -8.01 -1.25
CA SER A 98 -8.39 -9.33 -1.65
C SER A 98 -7.01 -9.61 -1.07
N MET A 99 -6.12 -8.62 -1.06
CA MET A 99 -4.78 -8.76 -0.48
C MET A 99 -4.85 -9.02 1.02
N VAL A 100 -5.71 -8.28 1.73
CA VAL A 100 -5.89 -8.47 3.18
C VAL A 100 -6.40 -9.88 3.47
N LEU A 101 -7.42 -10.33 2.74
CA LEU A 101 -8.03 -11.65 2.96
C LEU A 101 -7.07 -12.79 2.65
N ALA A 102 -6.18 -12.60 1.67
CA ALA A 102 -5.24 -13.64 1.25
C ALA A 102 -3.99 -13.72 2.12
N SER A 103 -3.63 -12.66 2.83
CA SER A 103 -2.31 -12.55 3.47
C SER A 103 -2.34 -12.62 4.99
N ASP A 104 -3.51 -12.54 5.64
CA ASP A 104 -3.62 -12.37 7.09
C ASP A 104 -2.81 -11.17 7.60
N ALA A 105 -2.85 -10.05 6.86
CA ALA A 105 -2.10 -8.86 7.23
C ALA A 105 -2.54 -8.33 8.60
N ASP A 106 -1.59 -7.73 9.31
CA ASP A 106 -1.84 -7.08 10.60
C ASP A 106 -2.31 -5.64 10.41
N PHE A 107 -1.88 -4.99 9.34
CA PHE A 107 -2.23 -3.60 9.05
C PHE A 107 -2.48 -3.39 7.56
N LEU A 108 -3.48 -2.54 7.29
CA LEU A 108 -3.71 -1.95 5.96
C LEU A 108 -3.55 -0.44 6.12
N VAL A 109 -2.57 0.14 5.43
CA VAL A 109 -2.29 1.58 5.50
C VAL A 109 -2.82 2.24 4.24
N THR A 110 -3.74 3.17 4.40
CA THR A 110 -4.37 3.89 3.29
C THR A 110 -4.70 5.32 3.69
N GLY A 111 -4.60 6.24 2.74
CA GLY A 111 -5.09 7.61 2.91
C GLY A 111 -6.47 7.82 2.34
N ASP A 112 -7.06 6.80 1.73
CA ASP A 112 -8.32 6.92 1.02
C ASP A 112 -9.51 6.85 1.97
N ARG A 113 -10.17 8.00 2.14
CA ARG A 113 -11.38 8.12 2.96
C ARG A 113 -12.65 7.79 2.18
N HIS A 114 -12.59 7.85 0.85
CA HIS A 114 -13.77 7.70 0.00
C HIS A 114 -14.18 6.25 -0.21
N ALA A 115 -13.21 5.34 -0.19
CA ALA A 115 -13.47 3.91 -0.38
C ALA A 115 -14.09 3.23 0.84
N GLY A 116 -14.17 3.91 1.98
CA GLY A 116 -14.75 3.35 3.19
C GLY A 116 -13.84 2.42 3.98
N LEU A 117 -12.61 2.21 3.54
CA LEU A 117 -11.68 1.31 4.23
C LEU A 117 -11.29 1.83 5.61
N LEU A 118 -11.04 3.14 5.74
CA LEU A 118 -10.71 3.75 7.03
C LEU A 118 -11.90 3.71 7.98
N GLN A 119 -13.12 3.89 7.47
CA GLN A 119 -14.33 3.88 8.28
C GLN A 119 -14.63 2.49 8.85
N ARG A 120 -14.17 1.42 8.20
CA ARG A 120 -14.32 0.07 8.72
C ARG A 120 -13.48 -0.16 9.98
N GLY A 121 -12.38 0.60 10.15
CA GLY A 121 -11.45 0.44 11.28
C GLY A 121 -10.62 -0.82 11.22
N SER A 122 -11.16 -1.90 10.69
CA SER A 122 -10.43 -3.15 10.50
C SER A 122 -11.09 -4.01 9.43
N VAL A 123 -10.28 -4.87 8.79
CA VAL A 123 -10.74 -5.93 7.90
C VAL A 123 -10.11 -7.22 8.43
N ARG A 124 -10.94 -8.14 8.94
CA ARG A 124 -10.44 -9.30 9.70
C ARG A 124 -9.53 -8.82 10.82
N ARG A 125 -8.29 -9.33 10.90
CA ARG A 125 -7.32 -8.88 11.90
C ARG A 125 -6.55 -7.63 11.48
N ALA A 126 -6.64 -7.20 10.22
CA ALA A 126 -5.90 -6.04 9.74
C ALA A 126 -6.54 -4.75 10.22
N LYS A 127 -5.80 -3.98 11.01
CA LYS A 127 -6.21 -2.65 11.44
C LYS A 127 -5.95 -1.67 10.29
N THR A 128 -6.96 -0.88 9.95
CA THR A 128 -6.86 0.08 8.86
C THR A 128 -6.51 1.44 9.41
N LEU A 129 -5.36 1.98 9.00
CA LEU A 129 -4.83 3.24 9.52
C LEU A 129 -4.34 4.13 8.40
N ARG A 130 -4.38 5.44 8.64
CA ARG A 130 -3.67 6.40 7.81
C ARG A 130 -2.17 6.31 8.07
N PRO A 131 -1.33 6.76 7.12
CA PRO A 131 0.13 6.65 7.27
C PRO A 131 0.66 7.25 8.58
N ALA A 132 0.23 8.47 8.93
CA ALA A 132 0.69 9.11 10.18
C ALA A 132 0.30 8.30 11.41
N ASP A 133 -0.92 7.77 11.45
CA ASP A 133 -1.42 6.98 12.56
C ASP A 133 -0.68 5.65 12.66
N PHE A 134 -0.36 5.03 11.52
CA PHE A 134 0.46 3.82 11.51
C PHE A 134 1.85 4.08 12.11
N CYS A 135 2.49 5.19 11.73
CA CYS A 135 3.79 5.54 12.30
C CYS A 135 3.74 5.67 13.81
N LEU A 136 2.69 6.30 14.35
CA LEU A 136 2.49 6.42 15.78
C LEU A 136 2.27 5.05 16.44
N GLU A 137 1.42 4.22 15.84
CA GLU A 137 1.06 2.91 16.37
C GLU A 137 2.27 2.00 16.54
N VAL A 138 3.18 2.00 15.55
CA VAL A 138 4.33 1.08 15.52
C VAL A 138 5.65 1.75 15.88
N GLY A 139 5.62 3.02 16.27
CA GLY A 139 6.80 3.71 16.77
C GLY A 139 7.83 4.07 15.71
N LEU A 140 7.39 4.47 14.50
CA LEU A 140 8.29 4.92 13.45
C LEU A 140 8.51 6.42 13.55
N THR A 141 9.78 6.84 13.41
CA THR A 141 10.15 8.25 13.37
C THR A 141 10.84 8.58 12.07
N GLY A 142 10.56 9.76 11.56
CA GLY A 142 11.09 10.25 10.28
C GLY A 142 12.56 10.58 10.23
#